data_c1329027a02ba617dfc7e4ea21a03d66
#
_entry.id   c1329027a02ba617dfc7e4ea21a03d66
#
_cell.length_a   1.000
_cell.length_b   1.000
_cell.length_c   1.000
_cell.angle_alpha   90.00
_cell.angle_beta   90.00
_cell.angle_gamma   90.00
#
_symmetry.space_group_name_H-M   'P 1'
#
loop_
_entity.id
_entity.type
_entity.pdbx_description
1 polymer ?
#
loop_
_entity_poly.entity_id
_entity_poly.type
_entity_poly.pdbx_seq_one_letter_code
_entity_poly.pdbx_strand_id
1 'polypeptide(L)'
;MKKLVLSFVMIISFVTFSSAQKEIKYKKTFYKNQTIENAYVKITIDDAVATQIGMKFKISIVNKTNDYIIFKPSECEFQIKDNKVKPIEKWLVIRPNDKDWKIIDIKGPKYILPENFEFLLEGFYKVSIDAKGNTTPDFKLPPNSNEFNTGGFSVSIDGFKKETARTDAKFKVSYNGDKIGVFEPNKVAAKMPDGKEYANFHSDNKPLLFDKGTEDDFKVAWKDIPIESGDMQKVEMTILWRDAFKEVTPVKMPSLNLTILFDQEMSLAKGR
;
A
#
# COMPACT_ATOMS: atom_id res chain seq x y z
N MET A 1 -7.28 -41.16 89.88
CA MET A 1 -6.42 -40.10 89.40
C MET A 1 -6.72 -39.93 87.89
N LYS A 2 -7.56 -38.97 87.53
CA LYS A 2 -7.92 -38.72 86.13
C LYS A 2 -7.13 -37.47 85.70
N LYS A 3 -6.23 -37.60 84.70
CA LYS A 3 -5.49 -36.49 84.13
C LYS A 3 -6.40 -35.83 83.05
N LEU A 4 -6.68 -34.56 83.26
CA LEU A 4 -7.39 -33.74 82.31
C LEU A 4 -6.34 -33.16 81.32
N VAL A 5 -6.45 -33.50 80.02
CA VAL A 5 -5.63 -32.97 78.97
C VAL A 5 -6.42 -31.82 78.34
N LEU A 6 -5.93 -30.56 78.58
CA LEU A 6 -6.49 -29.38 78.01
C LEU A 6 -5.91 -29.18 76.59
N SER A 7 -6.74 -29.36 75.57
CA SER A 7 -6.33 -29.20 74.17
C SER A 7 -6.59 -27.73 73.78
N PHE A 8 -5.52 -26.96 73.60
CA PHE A 8 -5.56 -25.58 73.18
C PHE A 8 -5.63 -25.52 71.63
N VAL A 9 -6.84 -25.29 71.11
CA VAL A 9 -7.06 -25.10 69.66
C VAL A 9 -6.73 -23.66 69.30
N MET A 10 -5.56 -23.43 68.66
CA MET A 10 -5.14 -22.13 68.15
C MET A 10 -5.84 -21.88 66.78
N ILE A 11 -6.87 -21.08 66.76
CA ILE A 11 -7.55 -20.65 65.55
C ILE A 11 -6.71 -19.53 64.91
N ILE A 12 -5.93 -19.90 63.88
CA ILE A 12 -5.22 -18.95 63.03
C ILE A 12 -6.22 -18.34 62.03
N SER A 13 -6.71 -17.13 62.33
CA SER A 13 -7.54 -16.39 61.41
C SER A 13 -6.65 -15.87 60.23
N PHE A 14 -6.71 -16.53 59.11
CA PHE A 14 -6.18 -15.98 57.84
C PHE A 14 -7.04 -14.80 57.40
N VAL A 15 -6.58 -13.59 57.73
CA VAL A 15 -7.15 -12.39 57.15
C VAL A 15 -6.61 -12.31 55.70
N THR A 16 -7.37 -12.83 54.76
CA THR A 16 -7.14 -12.60 53.33
C THR A 16 -7.42 -11.14 53.07
N PHE A 17 -6.35 -10.32 52.97
CA PHE A 17 -6.44 -8.99 52.36
C PHE A 17 -6.79 -9.19 50.87
N SER A 18 -8.07 -9.26 50.56
CA SER A 18 -8.57 -9.09 49.22
C SER A 18 -8.40 -7.59 48.89
N SER A 19 -7.25 -7.21 48.39
CA SER A 19 -7.08 -5.90 47.78
C SER A 19 -7.95 -5.93 46.50
N ALA A 20 -9.16 -5.38 46.60
CA ALA A 20 -9.99 -5.10 45.47
C ALA A 20 -9.22 -4.18 44.54
N GLN A 21 -8.52 -4.77 43.57
CA GLN A 21 -7.81 -4.02 42.57
C GLN A 21 -8.86 -3.26 41.77
N LYS A 22 -8.90 -1.92 41.97
CA LYS A 22 -9.87 -1.04 41.31
C LYS A 22 -9.68 -1.19 39.80
N GLU A 23 -10.67 -1.71 39.12
CA GLU A 23 -10.63 -1.91 37.68
C GLU A 23 -10.34 -0.57 36.99
N ILE A 24 -9.19 -0.47 36.35
CA ILE A 24 -8.76 0.77 35.71
C ILE A 24 -9.51 0.88 34.37
N LYS A 25 -10.42 1.84 34.27
CA LYS A 25 -11.13 2.13 33.02
C LYS A 25 -10.28 3.06 32.14
N TYR A 26 -9.81 2.53 31.04
CA TYR A 26 -9.11 3.31 30.03
C TYR A 26 -10.10 3.97 29.07
N LYS A 27 -9.85 5.24 28.69
CA LYS A 27 -10.52 5.90 27.55
C LYS A 27 -9.77 5.62 26.25
N LYS A 28 -8.43 5.42 26.37
CA LYS A 28 -7.54 5.01 25.29
C LYS A 28 -6.60 3.93 25.80
N THR A 29 -6.35 2.95 24.98
CA THR A 29 -5.36 1.91 25.23
C THR A 29 -4.24 2.04 24.21
N PHE A 30 -3.02 2.12 24.67
CA PHE A 30 -1.83 2.23 23.83
C PHE A 30 -1.12 0.89 23.73
N TYR A 31 -0.44 0.68 22.61
CA TYR A 31 0.33 -0.53 22.32
C TYR A 31 1.77 -0.16 21.98
N LYS A 32 2.68 -1.10 22.26
CA LYS A 32 4.10 -0.90 22.00
C LYS A 32 4.40 -0.90 20.51
N ASN A 33 5.33 -0.06 20.09
CA ASN A 33 5.89 -0.12 18.76
C ASN A 33 6.60 -1.44 18.53
N GLN A 34 6.45 -2.03 17.35
CA GLN A 34 6.98 -3.34 17.04
C GLN A 34 7.50 -3.44 15.63
N THR A 35 8.47 -4.31 15.43
CA THR A 35 9.06 -4.57 14.13
C THR A 35 9.13 -6.07 13.89
N ILE A 36 8.75 -6.49 12.69
CA ILE A 36 8.98 -7.83 12.16
C ILE A 36 9.69 -7.72 10.81
N GLU A 37 10.59 -8.66 10.55
CA GLU A 37 11.42 -8.62 9.34
C GLU A 37 11.61 -10.04 8.80
N ASN A 38 11.61 -10.16 7.46
CA ASN A 38 12.00 -11.37 6.75
C ASN A 38 12.95 -11.02 5.59
N ALA A 39 13.20 -11.96 4.68
CA ALA A 39 14.08 -11.75 3.53
C ALA A 39 13.58 -10.66 2.57
N TYR A 40 12.27 -10.36 2.54
CA TYR A 40 11.63 -9.51 1.54
C TYR A 40 11.24 -8.14 2.08
N VAL A 41 10.74 -8.09 3.32
CA VAL A 41 10.22 -6.87 3.93
C VAL A 41 10.65 -6.71 5.37
N LYS A 42 10.77 -5.44 5.79
CA LYS A 42 10.77 -5.05 7.20
C LYS A 42 9.53 -4.22 7.46
N ILE A 43 8.73 -4.62 8.43
CA ILE A 43 7.47 -3.99 8.79
C ILE A 43 7.58 -3.46 10.21
N THR A 44 7.24 -2.18 10.39
CA THR A 44 7.17 -1.53 11.71
C THR A 44 5.76 -1.05 11.95
N ILE A 45 5.22 -1.32 13.12
CA ILE A 45 3.95 -0.81 13.63
C ILE A 45 4.26 0.23 14.69
N ASP A 46 3.76 1.45 14.46
CA ASP A 46 3.94 2.60 15.33
C ASP A 46 2.60 3.23 15.70
N ASP A 47 2.58 3.96 16.82
CA ASP A 47 1.46 4.78 17.26
C ASP A 47 0.12 4.03 17.40
N ALA A 48 0.19 2.74 17.75
CA ALA A 48 -0.99 1.91 17.88
C ALA A 48 -1.83 2.33 19.11
N VAL A 49 -3.09 2.71 18.86
CA VAL A 49 -4.02 3.18 19.88
C VAL A 49 -5.43 2.67 19.62
N ALA A 50 -6.07 2.12 20.64
CA ALA A 50 -7.49 1.79 20.65
C ALA A 50 -8.29 2.81 21.46
N THR A 51 -9.51 3.11 21.00
CA THR A 51 -10.49 4.00 21.62
C THR A 51 -11.86 3.33 21.64
N GLN A 52 -12.89 4.01 22.15
CA GLN A 52 -14.26 3.48 22.13
C GLN A 52 -14.85 3.26 20.74
N ILE A 53 -14.31 3.96 19.73
CA ILE A 53 -14.83 3.93 18.35
C ILE A 53 -14.01 3.08 17.39
N GLY A 54 -12.85 2.57 17.82
CA GLY A 54 -11.99 1.75 16.98
C GLY A 54 -10.54 1.75 17.43
N MET A 55 -9.70 1.15 16.59
CA MET A 55 -8.25 1.13 16.78
C MET A 55 -7.56 1.57 15.48
N LYS A 56 -6.45 2.28 15.64
CA LYS A 56 -5.60 2.69 14.52
C LYS A 56 -4.13 2.59 14.87
N PHE A 57 -3.31 2.39 13.85
CA PHE A 57 -1.86 2.46 13.93
C PHE A 57 -1.27 2.82 12.57
N LYS A 58 -0.02 3.22 12.59
CA LYS A 58 0.80 3.40 11.39
C LYS A 58 1.55 2.11 11.10
N ILE A 59 1.42 1.58 9.88
CA ILE A 59 2.27 0.52 9.36
C ILE A 59 3.27 1.10 8.38
N SER A 60 4.56 0.92 8.64
CA SER A 60 5.66 1.32 7.76
C SER A 60 6.29 0.06 7.17
N ILE A 61 6.45 0.02 5.84
CA ILE A 61 6.95 -1.16 5.12
C ILE A 61 8.18 -0.75 4.32
N VAL A 62 9.29 -1.42 4.58
CA VAL A 62 10.51 -1.33 3.76
C VAL A 62 10.54 -2.53 2.83
N ASN A 63 10.59 -2.29 1.54
CA ASN A 63 10.80 -3.31 0.53
C ASN A 63 12.30 -3.55 0.36
N LYS A 64 12.75 -4.79 0.60
CA LYS A 64 14.16 -5.22 0.49
C LYS A 64 14.47 -5.92 -0.83
N THR A 65 13.54 -5.88 -1.77
CA THR A 65 13.65 -6.58 -3.07
C THR A 65 13.82 -5.62 -4.24
N ASN A 66 14.23 -6.14 -5.39
CA ASN A 66 14.29 -5.39 -6.65
C ASN A 66 12.95 -5.37 -7.41
N ASP A 67 11.90 -6.00 -6.86
CA ASP A 67 10.54 -6.00 -7.41
C ASP A 67 9.65 -5.01 -6.66
N TYR A 68 8.51 -4.65 -7.22
CA TYR A 68 7.48 -3.92 -6.50
C TYR A 68 6.80 -4.84 -5.48
N ILE A 69 6.42 -4.28 -4.34
CA ILE A 69 5.57 -4.96 -3.36
C ILE A 69 4.23 -4.24 -3.30
N ILE A 70 3.15 -5.00 -3.41
CA ILE A 70 1.80 -4.54 -3.14
C ILE A 70 1.41 -5.03 -1.75
N PHE A 71 0.90 -4.13 -0.93
CA PHE A 71 0.27 -4.47 0.34
C PHE A 71 -1.23 -4.19 0.26
N LYS A 72 -2.05 -5.23 0.41
CA LYS A 72 -3.52 -5.18 0.45
C LYS A 72 -4.01 -5.33 1.89
N PRO A 73 -4.26 -4.25 2.63
CA PRO A 73 -4.71 -4.33 4.02
C PRO A 73 -5.97 -5.16 4.22
N SER A 74 -6.90 -5.11 3.26
CA SER A 74 -8.17 -5.88 3.31
C SER A 74 -8.00 -7.41 3.35
N GLU A 75 -6.82 -7.92 3.06
CA GLU A 75 -6.49 -9.35 3.20
C GLU A 75 -5.87 -9.68 4.56
N CYS A 76 -5.48 -8.68 5.34
CA CYS A 76 -4.99 -8.87 6.70
C CYS A 76 -6.15 -9.11 7.67
N GLU A 77 -5.85 -9.68 8.85
CA GLU A 77 -6.85 -9.97 9.87
C GLU A 77 -6.35 -9.62 11.26
N PHE A 78 -7.11 -8.82 12.00
CA PHE A 78 -6.94 -8.64 13.43
C PHE A 78 -7.71 -9.72 14.17
N GLN A 79 -7.02 -10.44 15.05
CA GLN A 79 -7.62 -11.41 15.95
C GLN A 79 -7.67 -10.80 17.36
N ILE A 80 -8.85 -10.30 17.73
CA ILE A 80 -9.08 -9.62 19.00
C ILE A 80 -10.08 -10.45 19.80
N LYS A 81 -9.59 -11.24 20.75
CA LYS A 81 -10.38 -12.29 21.42
C LYS A 81 -11.03 -13.22 20.40
N ASP A 82 -12.34 -13.38 20.44
CA ASP A 82 -13.11 -14.22 19.53
C ASP A 82 -13.53 -13.48 18.24
N ASN A 83 -13.09 -12.21 18.07
CA ASN A 83 -13.47 -11.42 16.92
C ASN A 83 -12.34 -11.37 15.89
N LYS A 84 -12.70 -11.54 14.63
CA LYS A 84 -11.83 -11.35 13.47
C LYS A 84 -12.29 -10.13 12.70
N VAL A 85 -11.38 -9.20 12.46
CA VAL A 85 -11.68 -7.93 11.79
C VAL A 85 -10.67 -7.67 10.69
N LYS A 86 -11.17 -7.29 9.52
CA LYS A 86 -10.33 -6.93 8.37
C LYS A 86 -10.33 -5.42 8.17
N PRO A 87 -9.16 -4.83 7.91
CA PRO A 87 -9.07 -3.44 7.45
C PRO A 87 -9.78 -3.24 6.11
N ILE A 88 -10.16 -2.01 5.81
CA ILE A 88 -10.86 -1.65 4.56
C ILE A 88 -10.05 -0.69 3.69
N GLU A 89 -8.84 -0.36 4.10
CA GLU A 89 -7.98 0.59 3.39
C GLU A 89 -7.57 0.05 2.02
N LYS A 90 -7.43 0.99 1.07
CA LYS A 90 -6.91 0.69 -0.24
C LYS A 90 -5.49 0.15 -0.16
N TRP A 91 -5.08 -0.60 -1.17
CA TRP A 91 -3.73 -1.13 -1.30
C TRP A 91 -2.65 -0.04 -1.27
N LEU A 92 -1.42 -0.45 -0.95
CA LEU A 92 -0.22 0.38 -0.97
C LEU A 92 0.80 -0.26 -1.90
N VAL A 93 1.45 0.53 -2.74
CA VAL A 93 2.53 0.07 -3.64
C VAL A 93 3.85 0.56 -3.11
N ILE A 94 4.73 -0.36 -2.75
CA ILE A 94 6.08 -0.06 -2.26
C ILE A 94 7.10 -0.39 -3.37
N ARG A 95 7.87 0.61 -3.77
CA ARG A 95 8.87 0.49 -4.84
C ARG A 95 10.04 -0.40 -4.44
N PRO A 96 10.81 -0.89 -5.41
CA PRO A 96 12.05 -1.61 -5.15
C PRO A 96 13.00 -0.81 -4.24
N ASN A 97 13.54 -1.47 -3.21
CA ASN A 97 14.50 -0.91 -2.27
C ASN A 97 14.07 0.43 -1.63
N ASP A 98 12.77 0.66 -1.49
CA ASP A 98 12.17 1.87 -0.95
C ASP A 98 11.27 1.55 0.24
N LYS A 99 10.75 2.58 0.89
CA LYS A 99 9.82 2.46 2.02
C LYS A 99 8.57 3.31 1.78
N ASP A 100 7.46 2.80 2.27
CA ASP A 100 6.23 3.56 2.31
C ASP A 100 5.42 3.19 3.56
N TRP A 101 4.37 3.95 3.88
CA TRP A 101 3.57 3.75 5.07
C TRP A 101 2.10 4.00 4.82
N LYS A 102 1.27 3.44 5.70
CA LYS A 102 -0.18 3.62 5.70
C LYS A 102 -0.72 3.65 7.13
N ILE A 103 -1.79 4.42 7.35
CA ILE A 103 -2.60 4.28 8.55
C ILE A 103 -3.60 3.16 8.32
N ILE A 104 -3.66 2.23 9.25
CA ILE A 104 -4.69 1.19 9.32
C ILE A 104 -5.67 1.59 10.41
N ASP A 105 -6.96 1.63 10.08
CA ASP A 105 -8.04 2.07 10.95
C ASP A 105 -9.17 1.03 10.94
N ILE A 106 -9.41 0.38 12.07
CA ILE A 106 -10.54 -0.53 12.26
C ILE A 106 -11.55 0.10 13.19
N LYS A 107 -12.79 0.20 12.75
CA LYS A 107 -13.88 0.86 13.50
C LYS A 107 -14.74 -0.14 14.27
N GLY A 108 -15.16 0.25 15.46
CA GLY A 108 -16.08 -0.53 16.31
C GLY A 108 -15.83 -0.31 17.80
N PRO A 109 -16.84 -0.53 18.65
CA PRO A 109 -16.76 -0.26 20.09
C PRO A 109 -16.04 -1.35 20.91
N LYS A 110 -15.63 -2.46 20.30
CA LYS A 110 -15.12 -3.65 21.01
C LYS A 110 -13.60 -3.70 21.16
N TYR A 111 -12.87 -2.64 20.80
CA TYR A 111 -11.41 -2.68 20.65
C TYR A 111 -10.62 -1.99 21.76
N ILE A 112 -11.28 -1.46 22.78
CA ILE A 112 -10.57 -0.97 23.98
C ILE A 112 -10.25 -2.17 24.86
N LEU A 113 -9.09 -2.76 24.64
CA LEU A 113 -8.65 -3.92 25.39
C LEU A 113 -7.24 -3.67 25.94
N PRO A 114 -7.08 -3.70 27.29
CA PRO A 114 -5.74 -3.69 27.90
C PRO A 114 -5.09 -5.07 27.75
N GLU A 115 -5.10 -5.62 26.55
CA GLU A 115 -4.64 -6.97 26.23
C GLU A 115 -3.86 -6.95 24.92
N ASN A 116 -3.00 -7.94 24.74
CA ASN A 116 -2.34 -8.19 23.47
C ASN A 116 -3.35 -8.76 22.47
N PHE A 117 -3.12 -8.54 21.18
CA PHE A 117 -3.88 -9.16 20.11
C PHE A 117 -2.97 -9.54 18.94
N GLU A 118 -3.45 -10.43 18.09
CA GLU A 118 -2.69 -10.88 16.93
C GLU A 118 -3.11 -10.10 15.68
N PHE A 119 -2.12 -9.79 14.84
CA PHE A 119 -2.31 -9.21 13.53
C PHE A 119 -1.69 -10.11 12.47
N LEU A 120 -2.53 -10.81 11.73
CA LEU A 120 -2.14 -11.66 10.62
C LEU A 120 -1.97 -10.82 9.35
N LEU A 121 -0.74 -10.73 8.86
CA LEU A 121 -0.32 -9.95 7.71
C LEU A 121 -0.25 -10.85 6.47
N GLU A 122 -1.33 -10.95 5.70
CA GLU A 122 -1.41 -11.84 4.53
C GLU A 122 -1.33 -11.12 3.18
N GLY A 123 -1.72 -9.88 3.10
CA GLY A 123 -1.93 -9.13 1.86
C GLY A 123 -0.66 -8.65 1.15
N PHE A 124 0.46 -9.37 1.22
CA PHE A 124 1.69 -9.00 0.53
C PHE A 124 1.88 -9.75 -0.77
N TYR A 125 2.17 -9.02 -1.83
CA TYR A 125 2.40 -9.56 -3.17
C TYR A 125 3.64 -8.92 -3.80
N LYS A 126 4.46 -9.76 -4.44
CA LYS A 126 5.60 -9.33 -5.26
C LYS A 126 5.16 -9.21 -6.71
N VAL A 127 5.54 -8.11 -7.38
CA VAL A 127 5.23 -7.80 -8.77
C VAL A 127 6.52 -7.41 -9.49
N SER A 128 6.96 -8.26 -10.42
CA SER A 128 8.09 -7.93 -11.28
C SER A 128 7.63 -7.13 -12.50
N ILE A 129 8.37 -6.07 -12.84
CA ILE A 129 8.11 -5.27 -14.03
C ILE A 129 8.84 -5.79 -15.29
N ASP A 130 9.61 -6.86 -15.17
CA ASP A 130 10.38 -7.43 -16.29
C ASP A 130 9.54 -8.28 -17.27
N ALA A 131 8.20 -8.27 -17.11
CA ALA A 131 7.29 -8.94 -18.02
C ALA A 131 7.32 -8.32 -19.42
N LYS A 132 7.02 -9.14 -20.44
CA LYS A 132 6.85 -8.67 -21.82
C LYS A 132 5.65 -7.73 -21.91
N GLY A 133 5.81 -6.65 -22.66
CA GLY A 133 4.75 -5.70 -22.93
C GLY A 133 3.66 -6.24 -23.86
N ASN A 134 2.49 -5.68 -23.75
CA ASN A 134 1.37 -5.93 -24.66
C ASN A 134 1.63 -5.26 -26.01
N THR A 135 1.11 -5.82 -27.07
CA THR A 135 1.10 -5.18 -28.38
C THR A 135 0.19 -3.96 -28.34
N THR A 136 0.71 -2.80 -28.70
CA THR A 136 -0.01 -1.52 -28.71
C THR A 136 -0.03 -0.93 -30.11
N PRO A 137 -1.13 -0.26 -30.53
CA PRO A 137 -1.14 0.48 -31.79
C PRO A 137 -0.31 1.75 -31.68
N ASP A 138 0.22 2.19 -32.81
CA ASP A 138 0.80 3.54 -32.94
C ASP A 138 -0.28 4.59 -32.72
N PHE A 139 0.05 5.68 -32.04
CA PHE A 139 -0.88 6.74 -31.72
C PHE A 139 -0.40 8.08 -32.27
N LYS A 140 -1.14 8.67 -33.21
CA LYS A 140 -0.75 9.92 -33.86
C LYS A 140 -1.06 11.15 -33.01
N LEU A 141 -0.25 12.21 -33.14
CA LEU A 141 -0.52 13.56 -32.66
C LEU A 141 -0.30 14.59 -33.79
N PRO A 142 -1.36 15.31 -34.22
CA PRO A 142 -2.76 15.28 -33.72
C PRO A 142 -3.43 13.91 -33.84
N PRO A 143 -4.34 13.54 -32.91
CA PRO A 143 -4.93 12.23 -32.87
C PRO A 143 -5.91 12.00 -34.02
N ASN A 144 -5.85 10.81 -34.64
CA ASN A 144 -6.86 10.30 -35.57
C ASN A 144 -7.89 9.38 -34.85
N SER A 145 -7.60 8.97 -33.64
CA SER A 145 -8.49 8.26 -32.70
C SER A 145 -8.25 8.83 -31.31
N ASN A 146 -9.29 8.94 -30.50
CA ASN A 146 -9.17 9.45 -29.13
C ASN A 146 -8.84 8.36 -28.10
N GLU A 147 -8.88 7.09 -28.50
CA GLU A 147 -8.67 5.96 -27.60
C GLU A 147 -8.10 4.74 -28.30
N PHE A 148 -7.51 3.85 -27.52
CA PHE A 148 -7.13 2.49 -27.93
C PHE A 148 -7.18 1.53 -26.72
N ASN A 149 -7.22 0.23 -27.04
CA ASN A 149 -7.14 -0.83 -26.02
C ASN A 149 -5.89 -1.69 -26.22
N THR A 150 -5.31 -2.17 -25.12
CA THR A 150 -4.18 -3.11 -25.13
C THR A 150 -4.21 -4.00 -23.89
N GLY A 151 -4.35 -5.34 -24.09
CA GLY A 151 -4.61 -6.24 -22.97
C GLY A 151 -5.83 -5.78 -22.16
N GLY A 152 -5.72 -5.75 -20.84
CA GLY A 152 -6.78 -5.24 -19.95
C GLY A 152 -6.87 -3.72 -19.85
N PHE A 153 -6.04 -2.95 -20.57
CA PHE A 153 -6.02 -1.49 -20.52
C PHE A 153 -6.91 -0.86 -21.58
N SER A 154 -7.60 0.21 -21.19
CA SER A 154 -8.23 1.19 -22.06
C SER A 154 -7.56 2.53 -21.86
N VAL A 155 -7.04 3.12 -22.93
CA VAL A 155 -6.24 4.35 -22.91
C VAL A 155 -6.94 5.38 -23.76
N SER A 156 -7.22 6.56 -23.22
CA SER A 156 -7.81 7.69 -23.94
C SER A 156 -7.00 8.96 -23.77
N ILE A 157 -6.95 9.77 -24.82
CA ILE A 157 -6.34 11.10 -24.74
C ILE A 157 -7.33 12.06 -24.08
N ASP A 158 -6.89 12.69 -22.97
CA ASP A 158 -7.65 13.70 -22.23
C ASP A 158 -7.38 15.13 -22.76
N GLY A 159 -6.24 15.31 -23.40
CA GLY A 159 -5.87 16.57 -24.05
C GLY A 159 -4.44 16.58 -24.53
N PHE A 160 -4.15 17.48 -25.49
CA PHE A 160 -2.79 17.71 -25.93
C PHE A 160 -2.59 19.19 -26.28
N LYS A 161 -1.34 19.64 -26.21
CA LYS A 161 -0.92 20.98 -26.56
C LYS A 161 0.35 20.91 -27.39
N LYS A 162 0.36 21.56 -28.53
CA LYS A 162 1.56 21.74 -29.38
C LYS A 162 1.97 23.18 -29.39
N GLU A 163 3.20 23.44 -29.03
CA GLU A 163 3.87 24.75 -29.08
C GLU A 163 5.11 24.63 -29.97
N THR A 164 5.72 25.76 -30.33
CA THR A 164 6.88 25.79 -31.24
C THR A 164 8.01 24.84 -30.79
N ALA A 165 8.35 24.86 -29.50
CA ALA A 165 9.45 24.06 -28.93
C ALA A 165 8.98 22.85 -28.10
N ARG A 166 7.67 22.62 -27.93
CA ARG A 166 7.15 21.61 -27.01
C ARG A 166 5.83 21.02 -27.47
N THR A 167 5.66 19.73 -27.23
CA THR A 167 4.37 19.04 -27.34
C THR A 167 4.12 18.29 -26.02
N ASP A 168 2.95 18.51 -25.43
CA ASP A 168 2.44 17.80 -24.26
C ASP A 168 1.19 17.02 -24.64
N ALA A 169 1.03 15.81 -24.08
CA ALA A 169 -0.22 15.07 -24.16
C ALA A 169 -0.54 14.46 -22.79
N LYS A 170 -1.81 14.53 -22.40
CA LYS A 170 -2.36 13.92 -21.20
C LYS A 170 -3.26 12.76 -21.61
N PHE A 171 -3.09 11.63 -20.95
CA PHE A 171 -3.87 10.43 -21.16
C PHE A 171 -4.51 9.98 -19.86
N LYS A 172 -5.69 9.39 -19.99
CA LYS A 172 -6.34 8.62 -18.95
C LYS A 172 -6.19 7.14 -19.28
N VAL A 173 -5.82 6.35 -18.28
CA VAL A 173 -5.71 4.88 -18.36
C VAL A 173 -6.68 4.26 -17.38
N SER A 174 -7.50 3.34 -17.83
CA SER A 174 -8.28 2.44 -16.99
C SER A 174 -7.85 0.99 -17.23
N TYR A 175 -7.95 0.17 -16.20
CA TYR A 175 -7.54 -1.23 -16.26
C TYR A 175 -8.63 -2.16 -15.72
N ASN A 176 -9.00 -3.17 -16.52
CA ASN A 176 -10.04 -4.16 -16.20
C ASN A 176 -9.58 -5.62 -16.33
N GLY A 177 -8.24 -5.84 -16.50
CA GLY A 177 -7.66 -7.18 -16.52
C GLY A 177 -7.72 -7.90 -15.17
N ASP A 178 -7.46 -9.20 -15.19
CA ASP A 178 -7.48 -10.04 -13.98
C ASP A 178 -6.10 -10.18 -13.31
N LYS A 179 -5.07 -9.58 -13.88
CA LYS A 179 -3.71 -9.51 -13.34
C LYS A 179 -3.45 -8.12 -12.77
N ILE A 180 -2.22 -7.84 -12.38
CA ILE A 180 -1.78 -6.47 -12.09
C ILE A 180 -1.37 -5.83 -13.41
N GLY A 181 -2.02 -4.71 -13.74
CA GLY A 181 -1.60 -3.86 -14.84
C GLY A 181 -0.38 -3.04 -14.42
N VAL A 182 0.61 -2.94 -15.30
CA VAL A 182 1.80 -2.08 -15.12
C VAL A 182 1.92 -1.18 -16.34
N PHE A 183 2.02 0.12 -16.12
CA PHE A 183 2.32 1.09 -17.15
C PHE A 183 3.63 1.81 -16.82
N GLU A 184 4.57 1.83 -17.78
CA GLU A 184 5.88 2.46 -17.65
C GLU A 184 5.98 3.71 -18.56
N PRO A 185 5.64 4.91 -18.05
CA PRO A 185 5.66 6.15 -18.84
C PRO A 185 7.03 6.48 -19.45
N ASN A 186 8.10 6.05 -18.80
CA ASN A 186 9.49 6.26 -19.27
C ASN A 186 9.83 5.48 -20.56
N LYS A 187 9.03 4.49 -20.94
CA LYS A 187 9.20 3.73 -22.19
C LYS A 187 8.51 4.37 -23.39
N VAL A 188 7.66 5.36 -23.13
CA VAL A 188 6.95 6.07 -24.20
C VAL A 188 7.92 6.95 -24.98
N ALA A 189 7.86 6.88 -26.30
CA ALA A 189 8.67 7.70 -27.20
C ALA A 189 7.79 8.36 -28.27
N ALA A 190 8.30 9.39 -28.94
CA ALA A 190 7.72 9.94 -30.15
C ALA A 190 8.61 9.64 -31.36
N LYS A 191 7.99 9.24 -32.46
CA LYS A 191 8.61 9.10 -33.76
C LYS A 191 8.21 10.29 -34.65
N MET A 192 9.20 10.95 -35.22
CA MET A 192 9.02 12.05 -36.15
C MET A 192 8.89 11.56 -37.58
N PRO A 193 8.42 12.42 -38.55
CA PRO A 193 8.29 12.04 -39.95
C PRO A 193 9.62 11.64 -40.63
N ASP A 194 10.74 12.14 -40.15
CA ASP A 194 12.08 11.74 -40.60
C ASP A 194 12.54 10.37 -40.06
N GLY A 195 11.68 9.70 -39.28
CA GLY A 195 11.92 8.39 -38.69
C GLY A 195 12.71 8.42 -37.40
N LYS A 196 13.20 9.57 -36.94
CA LYS A 196 13.91 9.67 -35.66
C LYS A 196 12.95 9.56 -34.48
N GLU A 197 13.45 8.99 -33.41
CA GLU A 197 12.69 8.73 -32.19
C GLU A 197 13.27 9.49 -31.00
N TYR A 198 12.39 10.01 -30.19
CA TYR A 198 12.74 10.83 -29.02
C TYR A 198 12.00 10.29 -27.79
N ALA A 199 12.76 10.07 -26.72
CA ALA A 199 12.19 9.63 -25.44
C ALA A 199 11.26 10.69 -24.85
N ASN A 200 10.31 10.23 -24.02
CA ASN A 200 9.49 11.14 -23.23
C ASN A 200 10.37 12.01 -22.33
N PHE A 201 10.12 13.32 -22.33
CA PHE A 201 10.85 14.29 -21.49
C PHE A 201 10.72 13.97 -19.99
N HIS A 202 9.59 13.40 -19.57
CA HIS A 202 9.35 12.90 -18.21
C HIS A 202 9.83 11.44 -18.04
N SER A 203 11.04 11.14 -18.49
CA SER A 203 11.63 9.79 -18.39
C SER A 203 11.89 9.32 -16.95
N ASP A 204 11.85 10.22 -15.97
CA ASP A 204 11.90 9.94 -14.53
C ASP A 204 10.56 9.50 -13.94
N ASN A 205 9.47 9.55 -14.73
CA ASN A 205 8.16 9.05 -14.30
C ASN A 205 8.25 7.57 -13.95
N LYS A 206 7.76 7.27 -12.76
CA LYS A 206 7.80 5.92 -12.19
C LYS A 206 6.67 5.08 -12.77
N PRO A 207 6.84 3.74 -12.81
CA PRO A 207 5.76 2.84 -13.19
C PRO A 207 4.50 3.05 -12.34
N LEU A 208 3.35 3.02 -13.00
CA LEU A 208 2.02 3.00 -12.40
C LEU A 208 1.53 1.56 -12.35
N LEU A 209 1.00 1.13 -11.20
CA LEU A 209 0.43 -0.19 -11.01
C LEU A 209 -1.10 -0.07 -10.84
N PHE A 210 -1.82 -0.95 -11.53
CA PHE A 210 -3.28 -0.95 -11.59
C PHE A 210 -3.84 -2.26 -11.06
N ASP A 211 -4.82 -2.18 -10.16
CA ASP A 211 -5.71 -3.29 -9.84
C ASP A 211 -6.95 -3.23 -10.76
N LYS A 212 -7.70 -4.30 -10.86
CA LYS A 212 -8.93 -4.35 -11.65
C LYS A 212 -9.92 -3.24 -11.23
N GLY A 213 -10.44 -2.53 -12.21
CA GLY A 213 -11.38 -1.41 -11.99
C GLY A 213 -10.74 -0.11 -11.53
N THR A 214 -9.40 0.01 -11.55
CA THR A 214 -8.72 1.27 -11.22
C THR A 214 -8.39 2.08 -12.46
N GLU A 215 -8.24 3.39 -12.27
CA GLU A 215 -7.84 4.34 -13.31
C GLU A 215 -6.83 5.36 -12.77
N ASP A 216 -6.00 5.89 -13.63
CA ASP A 216 -5.05 6.96 -13.34
C ASP A 216 -4.78 7.80 -14.59
N ASP A 217 -4.20 8.98 -14.40
CA ASP A 217 -3.78 9.89 -15.46
C ASP A 217 -2.25 9.92 -15.58
N PHE A 218 -1.75 10.07 -16.80
CA PHE A 218 -0.34 10.35 -17.02
C PHE A 218 -0.11 11.41 -18.08
N LYS A 219 1.08 12.02 -18.06
CA LYS A 219 1.50 13.00 -19.04
C LYS A 219 2.78 12.55 -19.72
N VAL A 220 2.85 12.81 -21.01
CA VAL A 220 4.06 12.68 -21.82
C VAL A 220 4.36 14.02 -22.47
N ALA A 221 5.63 14.33 -22.63
CA ALA A 221 6.06 15.57 -23.25
C ALA A 221 7.32 15.34 -24.09
N TRP A 222 7.46 16.12 -25.12
CA TRP A 222 8.66 16.21 -25.95
C TRP A 222 9.02 17.69 -26.10
N LYS A 223 10.28 18.02 -25.87
CA LYS A 223 10.76 19.38 -25.82
C LYS A 223 12.04 19.55 -26.62
N ASP A 224 12.19 20.69 -27.26
CA ASP A 224 13.41 21.12 -27.98
C ASP A 224 13.91 20.02 -28.97
N ILE A 225 12.97 19.36 -29.66
CA ILE A 225 13.30 18.37 -30.68
C ILE A 225 13.85 19.11 -31.92
N PRO A 226 15.03 18.71 -32.43
CA PRO A 226 15.57 19.28 -33.64
C PRO A 226 14.77 18.79 -34.86
N ILE A 227 13.87 19.62 -35.36
CA ILE A 227 13.05 19.41 -36.54
C ILE A 227 13.38 20.45 -37.62
N GLU A 228 13.28 20.02 -38.88
CA GLU A 228 13.63 20.86 -40.02
C GLU A 228 12.80 22.16 -40.11
N SER A 229 11.52 22.10 -39.74
CA SER A 229 10.64 23.27 -39.75
C SER A 229 10.90 24.24 -38.57
N GLY A 230 11.67 23.85 -37.55
CA GLY A 230 11.86 24.62 -36.30
C GLY A 230 10.59 24.82 -35.46
N ASP A 231 9.48 24.23 -35.85
CA ASP A 231 8.16 24.47 -35.22
C ASP A 231 7.38 23.15 -35.03
N MET A 232 7.35 22.64 -33.80
CA MET A 232 6.67 21.40 -33.46
C MET A 232 5.14 21.47 -33.67
N GLN A 233 4.53 22.64 -33.75
CA GLN A 233 3.09 22.78 -34.02
C GLN A 233 2.72 22.24 -35.40
N LYS A 234 3.62 22.34 -36.38
CA LYS A 234 3.41 21.96 -37.79
C LYS A 234 3.76 20.53 -38.10
N VAL A 235 4.34 19.79 -37.13
CA VAL A 235 4.86 18.46 -37.38
C VAL A 235 3.91 17.41 -36.79
N GLU A 236 3.46 16.47 -37.61
CA GLU A 236 2.78 15.25 -37.14
C GLU A 236 3.81 14.36 -36.45
N MET A 237 3.45 13.77 -35.30
CA MET A 237 4.27 12.81 -34.60
C MET A 237 3.48 11.56 -34.27
N THR A 238 4.19 10.43 -34.12
CA THR A 238 3.59 9.16 -33.71
C THR A 238 4.13 8.80 -32.32
N ILE A 239 3.23 8.56 -31.36
CA ILE A 239 3.60 8.04 -30.05
C ILE A 239 3.82 6.54 -30.16
N LEU A 240 4.97 6.07 -29.68
CA LEU A 240 5.37 4.68 -29.61
C LEU A 240 5.31 4.24 -28.15
N TRP A 241 4.56 3.18 -27.87
CA TRP A 241 4.32 2.70 -26.48
C TRP A 241 5.31 1.64 -26.01
N ARG A 242 6.12 1.05 -26.84
CA ARG A 242 7.30 0.18 -26.58
C ARG A 242 7.24 -0.61 -25.26
N ASP A 243 6.50 -1.68 -25.17
CA ASP A 243 6.40 -2.47 -23.94
C ASP A 243 6.00 -1.65 -22.69
N ALA A 244 5.38 -0.47 -22.87
CA ALA A 244 4.97 0.36 -21.74
C ALA A 244 3.82 -0.26 -20.95
N PHE A 245 2.93 -1.00 -21.60
CA PHE A 245 1.78 -1.65 -20.95
C PHE A 245 2.05 -3.14 -20.77
N LYS A 246 1.92 -3.63 -19.55
CA LYS A 246 2.17 -5.03 -19.18
C LYS A 246 1.10 -5.56 -18.26
N GLU A 247 0.90 -6.87 -18.27
CA GLU A 247 0.03 -7.57 -17.34
C GLU A 247 0.83 -8.64 -16.58
N VAL A 248 0.93 -8.49 -15.27
CA VAL A 248 1.81 -9.29 -14.40
C VAL A 248 0.98 -10.08 -13.40
N THR A 249 1.21 -11.39 -13.32
CA THR A 249 0.64 -12.20 -12.25
C THR A 249 1.40 -11.93 -10.95
N PRO A 250 0.76 -11.38 -9.91
CA PRO A 250 1.42 -11.12 -8.64
C PRO A 250 1.73 -12.43 -7.92
N VAL A 251 2.88 -12.50 -7.26
CA VAL A 251 3.28 -13.66 -6.45
C VAL A 251 2.99 -13.37 -4.99
N LYS A 252 2.05 -14.12 -4.40
CA LYS A 252 1.72 -13.98 -2.96
C LYS A 252 2.93 -14.33 -2.12
N MET A 253 3.24 -13.48 -1.15
CA MET A 253 4.34 -13.68 -0.20
C MET A 253 3.85 -14.49 1.00
N PRO A 254 4.74 -15.15 1.74
CA PRO A 254 4.37 -15.81 2.99
C PRO A 254 3.73 -14.85 3.98
N SER A 255 2.70 -15.31 4.68
CA SER A 255 2.06 -14.56 5.76
C SER A 255 3.02 -14.35 6.94
N LEU A 256 2.83 -13.24 7.63
CA LEU A 256 3.53 -12.90 8.86
C LEU A 256 2.49 -12.75 9.98
N ASN A 257 2.81 -13.21 11.16
CA ASN A 257 1.99 -12.99 12.35
C ASN A 257 2.71 -12.08 13.32
N LEU A 258 2.04 -11.06 13.81
CA LEU A 258 2.60 -10.07 14.73
C LEU A 258 1.68 -9.92 15.94
N THR A 259 2.21 -10.20 17.12
CA THR A 259 1.52 -9.94 18.38
C THR A 259 1.63 -8.46 18.71
N ILE A 260 0.54 -7.72 18.73
CA ILE A 260 0.48 -6.32 19.15
C ILE A 260 0.42 -6.26 20.67
N LEU A 261 1.50 -5.81 21.30
CA LEU A 261 1.67 -5.85 22.74
C LEU A 261 1.08 -4.60 23.42
N PHE A 262 0.25 -4.82 24.43
CA PHE A 262 -0.31 -3.77 25.27
C PHE A 262 0.80 -2.99 25.98
N ASP A 263 0.71 -1.65 25.93
CA ASP A 263 1.59 -0.73 26.68
C ASP A 263 0.85 -0.20 27.91
N GLN A 264 1.05 -0.90 29.04
CA GLN A 264 0.42 -0.53 30.30
C GLN A 264 0.90 0.84 30.81
N GLU A 265 2.18 1.13 30.69
CA GLU A 265 2.76 2.38 31.20
C GLU A 265 2.19 3.59 30.46
N MET A 266 2.22 3.56 29.12
CA MET A 266 1.66 4.64 28.32
C MET A 266 0.15 4.76 28.49
N SER A 267 -0.56 3.65 28.63
CA SER A 267 -2.03 3.64 28.87
C SER A 267 -2.39 4.23 30.22
N LEU A 268 -1.61 3.98 31.27
CA LEU A 268 -1.78 4.62 32.57
C LEU A 268 -1.49 6.12 32.53
N ALA A 269 -0.47 6.53 31.78
CA ALA A 269 -0.03 7.93 31.67
C ALA A 269 -0.99 8.80 30.83
N LYS A 270 -1.49 8.26 29.70
CA LYS A 270 -2.24 9.04 28.68
C LYS A 270 -3.63 8.49 28.33
N GLY A 271 -4.03 7.35 28.87
CA GLY A 271 -5.25 6.63 28.50
C GLY A 271 -6.43 6.78 29.44
N ARG A 272 -6.30 7.46 30.57
CA ARG A 272 -7.36 7.65 31.60
C ARG A 272 -8.35 8.76 31.26
#